data_e1ead9e8a0a3cd5a370df25050a7e3de
#
_entry.id   e1ead9e8a0a3cd5a370df25050a7e3de
#
_cell.length_a   1.000
_cell.length_b   1.000
_cell.length_c   1.000
_cell.angle_alpha   90.00
_cell.angle_beta   90.00
_cell.angle_gamma   90.00
#
_symmetry.space_group_name_H-M   'P 1'
#
loop_
_entity.id
_entity.type
_entity.pdbx_description
1 polymer ?
#
loop_
_entity_poly.entity_id
_entity_poly.type
_entity_poly.pdbx_seq_one_letter_code
_entity_poly.pdbx_strand_id
1 'polypeptide(L)' 'MKITLNRINNEFLFECTNSQGNSILLDNTSQPGAKGVSPMESVMMAVAGCSGIDVVSILKKQRQE' A
#
# COMPACT_ATOMS: atom_id res chain seq x y z
N MET A 1 -1.35 11.28 -11.79
CA MET A 1 -0.85 10.40 -10.71
C MET A 1 0.64 10.19 -10.89
N LYS A 2 1.42 10.46 -9.87
CA LYS A 2 2.88 10.31 -9.94
C LYS A 2 3.35 9.44 -8.77
N ILE A 3 4.13 8.41 -9.10
CA ILE A 3 4.68 7.49 -8.11
C ILE A 3 6.19 7.56 -8.17
N THR A 4 6.81 7.73 -7.02
CA THR A 4 8.26 7.76 -6.90
C THR A 4 8.72 6.55 -6.10
N LEU A 5 9.74 5.86 -6.59
CA LEU A 5 10.29 4.69 -5.94
C LEU A 5 11.73 5.01 -5.52
N ASN A 6 12.01 4.93 -4.21
CA ASN A 6 13.34 5.17 -3.67
C ASN A 6 13.85 3.94 -2.95
N ARG A 7 15.08 3.55 -3.25
CA ARG A 7 15.73 2.47 -2.53
C ARG A 7 16.31 3.03 -1.24
N ILE A 8 15.94 2.43 -0.10
CA ILE A 8 16.29 2.99 1.20
C ILE A 8 17.59 2.41 1.76
N ASN A 9 17.84 1.12 1.50
CA ASN A 9 19.05 0.49 2.04
C ASN A 9 19.84 -0.17 0.91
N ASN A 10 20.88 -0.90 1.27
CA ASN A 10 21.72 -1.60 0.28
C ASN A 10 21.13 -2.94 -0.16
N GLU A 11 19.92 -3.24 0.29
CA GLU A 11 19.27 -4.50 -0.02
C GLU A 11 18.04 -4.26 -0.89
N PHE A 12 16.87 -4.66 -0.42
CA PHE A 12 15.66 -4.64 -1.23
C PHE A 12 14.55 -3.77 -0.65
N LEU A 13 14.87 -2.90 0.29
CA LEU A 13 13.86 -2.03 0.91
C LEU A 13 13.63 -0.81 0.03
N PHE A 14 12.38 -0.65 -0.41
CA PHE A 14 11.98 0.48 -1.25
C PHE A 14 10.86 1.26 -0.58
N GLU A 15 10.87 2.56 -0.78
CA GLU A 15 9.79 3.43 -0.36
C GLU A 15 9.08 3.93 -1.61
N CYS A 16 7.79 3.64 -1.71
CA CYS A 16 6.95 4.16 -2.80
C CYS A 16 6.16 5.34 -2.27
N THR A 17 6.25 6.47 -2.95
CA THR A 17 5.60 7.70 -2.52
C THR A 17 4.71 8.23 -3.65
N ASN A 18 3.50 8.67 -3.31
CA ASN A 18 2.60 9.26 -4.29
C ASN A 18 2.80 10.77 -4.34
N SER A 19 2.03 11.45 -5.20
CA SER A 19 2.16 12.88 -5.39
C SER A 19 1.73 13.70 -4.17
N GLN A 20 1.00 13.09 -3.24
CA GLN A 20 0.51 13.75 -2.04
C GLN A 20 1.37 13.51 -0.83
N GLY A 21 2.47 12.78 -0.99
CA GLY A 21 3.41 12.54 0.09
C GLY A 21 3.14 11.31 0.94
N ASN A 22 2.16 10.50 0.59
CA ASN A 22 1.91 9.23 1.30
C ASN A 22 2.87 8.17 0.80
N SER A 23 3.35 7.34 1.72
CA SER A 23 4.36 6.33 1.38
C SER A 23 3.99 4.96 1.91
N ILE A 24 4.46 3.93 1.21
CA ILE A 24 4.44 2.55 1.70
C ILE A 24 5.83 1.96 1.50
N LEU A 25 6.15 0.96 2.33
CA LEU A 25 7.44 0.27 2.25
C LEU A 25 7.26 -1.10 1.62
N LEU A 26 8.09 -1.39 0.63
CA LEU A 26 8.13 -2.69 -0.04
C LEU A 26 9.49 -3.31 0.18
N ASP A 27 9.53 -4.62 0.38
CA ASP A 27 10.77 -5.31 0.64
C ASP A 27 10.71 -6.72 0.03
N ASN A 28 11.85 -7.39 0.01
CA ASN A 28 11.92 -8.79 -0.38
C ASN A 28 11.70 -9.64 0.86
N THR A 29 10.49 -10.17 1.01
CA THR A 29 10.12 -10.92 2.21
C THR A 29 10.67 -12.34 2.24
N SER A 30 11.37 -12.77 1.17
CA SER A 30 12.08 -14.06 1.21
C SER A 30 13.36 -13.97 2.05
N GLN A 31 13.77 -12.76 2.42
CA GLN A 31 14.94 -12.54 3.27
C GLN A 31 14.51 -12.35 4.72
N PRO A 32 15.29 -12.86 5.69
CA PRO A 32 14.99 -12.58 7.11
C PRO A 32 15.20 -11.10 7.40
N GLY A 33 14.38 -10.56 8.30
CA GLY A 33 14.50 -9.15 8.69
C GLY A 33 13.87 -8.18 7.72
N ALA A 34 12.95 -8.63 6.87
CA ALA A 34 12.24 -7.72 5.96
C ALA A 34 11.47 -6.67 6.75
N LYS A 35 11.54 -5.41 6.29
CA LYS A 35 10.93 -4.28 6.99
C LYS A 35 9.69 -3.73 6.28
N GLY A 36 9.33 -4.28 5.14
CA GLY A 36 8.13 -3.91 4.42
C GLY A 36 7.40 -5.13 3.93
N VAL A 37 6.27 -4.93 3.26
CA VAL A 37 5.54 -6.04 2.67
C VAL A 37 6.11 -6.35 1.30
N SER A 38 5.85 -7.55 0.80
CA SER A 38 6.24 -7.87 -0.57
C SER A 38 5.35 -7.10 -1.56
N PRO A 39 5.87 -6.79 -2.76
CA PRO A 39 5.03 -6.13 -3.77
C PRO A 39 3.75 -6.90 -4.06
N MET A 40 3.80 -8.22 -4.10
CA MET A 40 2.61 -9.04 -4.36
C MET A 40 1.59 -8.87 -3.24
N GLU A 41 2.04 -8.84 -1.99
CA GLU A 41 1.13 -8.60 -0.86
C GLU A 41 0.50 -7.21 -0.95
N SER A 42 1.26 -6.22 -1.40
CA SER A 42 0.73 -4.85 -1.50
C SER A 42 -0.40 -4.78 -2.51
N VAL A 43 -0.34 -5.59 -3.58
CA VAL A 43 -1.43 -5.67 -4.56
C VAL A 43 -2.69 -6.23 -3.89
N MET A 44 -2.54 -7.29 -3.10
CA MET A 44 -3.68 -7.88 -2.39
C MET A 44 -4.24 -6.91 -1.35
N MET A 45 -3.37 -6.20 -0.65
CA MET A 45 -3.81 -5.18 0.30
C MET A 45 -4.57 -4.06 -0.39
N ALA A 46 -4.15 -3.67 -1.59
CA ALA A 46 -4.83 -2.63 -2.36
C ALA A 46 -6.22 -3.07 -2.75
N VAL A 47 -6.38 -4.34 -3.16
CA VAL A 47 -7.70 -4.89 -3.49
C VAL A 47 -8.60 -4.88 -2.27
N ALA A 48 -8.08 -5.32 -1.13
CA ALA A 48 -8.83 -5.32 0.13
C ALA A 48 -9.23 -3.90 0.52
N GLY A 49 -8.31 -2.95 0.35
CA GLY A 49 -8.59 -1.54 0.67
C GLY A 49 -9.68 -0.95 -0.20
N CYS A 50 -9.65 -1.24 -1.50
CA CYS A 50 -10.70 -0.79 -2.42
C CYS A 50 -12.07 -1.33 -2.00
N SER A 51 -12.12 -2.62 -1.66
CA SER A 51 -13.37 -3.25 -1.22
C SER A 51 -13.86 -2.62 0.08
N GLY A 52 -12.94 -2.37 1.03
CA GLY A 52 -13.30 -1.76 2.30
C GLY A 52 -13.87 -0.35 2.13
N ILE A 53 -13.25 0.46 1.28
CA ILE A 53 -13.73 1.81 1.00
C ILE A 53 -15.12 1.75 0.38
N ASP A 54 -15.34 0.82 -0.55
CA ASP A 54 -16.65 0.68 -1.21
C ASP A 54 -17.73 0.30 -0.20
N VAL A 55 -17.43 -0.63 0.70
CA VAL A 55 -18.39 -1.05 1.73
C VAL A 55 -18.76 0.12 2.62
N VAL A 56 -17.77 0.88 3.08
CA VAL A 56 -18.02 2.04 3.94
C VAL A 56 -18.85 3.08 3.20
N SER A 57 -18.56 3.32 1.91
CA SER A 57 -19.30 4.28 1.11
C SER A 57 -20.78 3.88 0.99
N ILE A 58 -21.04 2.60 0.76
CA ILE A 58 -22.40 2.11 0.67
C ILE A 58 -23.14 2.28 2.00
N LEU A 59 -22.49 1.93 3.10
CA LEU A 59 -23.10 2.05 4.42
C LEU A 59 -23.41 3.49 4.77
N LYS A 60 -22.54 4.42 4.41
CA LYS A 60 -22.79 5.85 4.65
C LYS A 60 -23.99 6.34 3.85
N LYS A 61 -24.13 5.90 2.61
CA LYS A 61 -25.28 6.30 1.80
C LYS A 61 -26.57 5.80 2.41
N GLN A 62 -26.58 4.59 2.96
CA GLN A 62 -27.77 4.03 3.60
C GLN A 62 -28.15 4.79 4.83
N ARG A 63 -27.19 5.35 5.57
CA ARG A 63 -27.47 6.08 6.78
C ARG A 63 -28.04 7.46 6.53
N GLN A 64 -27.87 7.98 5.33
CA GLN A 64 -28.34 9.34 5.02
C GLN A 64 -29.80 9.40 4.63
N GLU A 65 -30.49 8.31 4.64
CA GLU A 65 -31.90 8.30 4.39
C GLU A 65 -32.71 8.69 5.65
#